data_c5a5e80406bbb988bf36bd1ce429cbe4
#
_entry.id   c5a5e80406bbb988bf36bd1ce429cbe4
#
_cell.length_a   1.000
_cell.length_b   1.000
_cell.length_c   1.000
_cell.angle_alpha   90.00
_cell.angle_beta   90.00
_cell.angle_gamma   90.00
#
_symmetry.space_group_name_H-M   'P 1'
#
loop_
_entity.id
_entity.type
_entity.pdbx_description
1 polymer ?
#
loop_
_entity_poly.entity_id
_entity_poly.type
_entity_poly.pdbx_seq_one_letter_code
_entity_poly.pdbx_strand_id
1 'polypeptide(L)'
;MKPMFNPSLMCMDHLNIREQTAILNERCDLYHVDIMDGHFVKNITLSPDFVRAFSKIAKRPIDCHLMVTDPDDYIAPLAEAGAGYI
;
A
#
# COMPACT_ATOMS: atom_id res chain seq x y z
N MET A 1 2.49 -20.47 15.95
CA MET A 1 2.02 -19.20 15.33
C MET A 1 2.23 -19.27 13.82
N LYS A 2 1.21 -18.97 13.06
CA LYS A 2 1.32 -18.95 11.60
C LYS A 2 2.04 -17.67 11.17
N PRO A 3 3.10 -17.74 10.37
CA PRO A 3 3.73 -16.51 9.87
C PRO A 3 2.79 -15.74 8.93
N MET A 4 2.88 -14.42 8.97
CA MET A 4 2.15 -13.56 8.07
C MET A 4 2.99 -13.27 6.82
N PHE A 5 2.33 -13.25 5.66
CA PHE A 5 2.94 -12.87 4.41
C PHE A 5 2.33 -11.56 3.93
N ASN A 6 3.13 -10.49 3.94
CA ASN A 6 2.69 -9.13 3.64
C ASN A 6 3.54 -8.56 2.50
N PRO A 7 3.17 -8.80 1.23
CA PRO A 7 3.97 -8.29 0.11
C PRO A 7 3.99 -6.76 0.07
N SER A 8 5.17 -6.21 -0.26
CA SER A 8 5.38 -4.78 -0.39
C SER A 8 5.09 -4.34 -1.82
N LEU A 9 4.14 -3.44 -2.00
CA LEU A 9 3.78 -2.95 -3.33
C LEU A 9 4.88 -2.09 -3.95
N MET A 10 5.73 -1.47 -3.13
CA MET A 10 6.87 -0.72 -3.63
C MET A 10 7.84 -1.61 -4.40
N CYS A 11 7.96 -2.88 -3.99
CA CYS A 11 8.88 -3.86 -4.58
C CYS A 11 8.27 -4.66 -5.73
N MET A 12 6.98 -4.46 -6.03
CA MET A 12 6.31 -5.16 -7.12
C MET A 12 6.57 -4.49 -8.47
N ASP A 13 6.32 -5.22 -9.55
CA ASP A 13 6.34 -4.63 -10.88
C ASP A 13 5.10 -3.75 -11.05
N HIS A 14 5.29 -2.43 -11.00
CA HIS A 14 4.18 -1.48 -11.02
C HIS A 14 3.40 -1.50 -12.33
N LEU A 15 3.97 -2.04 -13.40
CA LEU A 15 3.26 -2.16 -14.68
C LEU A 15 2.41 -3.43 -14.77
N ASN A 16 2.58 -4.37 -13.82
CA ASN A 16 1.84 -5.64 -13.78
C ASN A 16 1.15 -5.88 -12.43
N ILE A 17 0.83 -4.83 -11.72
CA ILE A 17 0.25 -4.94 -10.37
C ILE A 17 -1.06 -5.75 -10.38
N ARG A 18 -1.92 -5.53 -11.37
CA ARG A 18 -3.20 -6.23 -11.44
C ARG A 18 -3.02 -7.75 -11.51
N GLU A 19 -2.12 -8.22 -12.36
CA GLU A 19 -1.87 -9.65 -12.51
C GLU A 19 -1.24 -10.26 -11.27
N GLN A 20 -0.26 -9.57 -10.69
CA GLN A 20 0.42 -10.02 -9.47
C GLN A 20 -0.56 -10.06 -8.29
N THR A 21 -1.43 -9.06 -8.18
CA THR A 21 -2.41 -8.98 -7.11
C THR A 21 -3.44 -10.11 -7.20
N ALA A 22 -3.86 -10.48 -8.41
CA ALA A 22 -4.78 -11.60 -8.60
C ALA A 22 -4.23 -12.89 -8.00
N ILE A 23 -2.92 -13.11 -8.12
CA ILE A 23 -2.25 -14.27 -7.54
C ILE A 23 -2.09 -14.12 -6.02
N LEU A 24 -1.66 -12.95 -5.58
CA LEU A 24 -1.35 -12.70 -4.16
C LEU A 24 -2.59 -12.65 -3.28
N ASN A 25 -3.75 -12.26 -3.81
CA ASN A 25 -5.01 -12.23 -3.06
C ASN A 25 -5.34 -13.59 -2.42
N GLU A 26 -4.91 -14.68 -3.05
CA GLU A 26 -5.16 -16.03 -2.55
C GLU A 26 -4.09 -16.50 -1.56
N ARG A 27 -3.00 -15.73 -1.37
CA ARG A 27 -1.81 -16.20 -0.66
C ARG A 27 -1.31 -15.27 0.44
N CYS A 28 -1.64 -13.98 0.38
CA CYS A 28 -1.11 -13.02 1.37
C CYS A 28 -2.10 -12.77 2.49
N ASP A 29 -1.60 -12.20 3.58
CA ASP A 29 -2.42 -11.81 4.74
C ASP A 29 -2.85 -10.36 4.65
N LEU A 30 -1.94 -9.48 4.22
CA LEU A 30 -2.25 -8.07 3.92
C LEU A 30 -1.24 -7.53 2.93
N TYR A 31 -1.55 -6.38 2.35
CA TYR A 31 -0.64 -5.67 1.44
C TYR A 31 0.02 -4.51 2.18
N HIS A 32 1.33 -4.37 2.00
CA HIS A 32 2.09 -3.27 2.60
C HIS A 32 2.38 -2.22 1.55
N VAL A 33 1.94 -0.98 1.80
CA VAL A 33 2.12 0.15 0.88
C VAL A 33 2.98 1.20 1.55
N ASP A 34 4.21 1.37 1.05
CA ASP A 34 5.11 2.41 1.51
C ASP A 34 4.86 3.69 0.72
N ILE A 35 4.58 4.78 1.43
CA ILE A 35 4.34 6.09 0.82
C ILE A 35 5.46 7.03 1.23
N MET A 36 6.18 7.55 0.25
CA MET A 36 7.32 8.45 0.46
C MET A 36 7.08 9.75 -0.32
N ASP A 37 7.34 10.89 0.32
CA ASP A 37 7.09 12.21 -0.28
C ASP A 37 8.34 12.87 -0.87
N GLY A 38 9.50 12.21 -0.81
CA GLY A 38 10.75 12.77 -1.32
C GLY A 38 11.45 13.75 -0.35
N HIS A 39 10.86 13.98 0.82
CA HIS A 39 11.43 14.88 1.84
C HIS A 39 11.96 14.11 3.04
N PHE A 40 11.11 13.29 3.65
CA PHE A 40 11.52 12.45 4.77
C PHE A 40 12.54 11.39 4.32
N VAL A 41 12.30 10.78 3.17
CA VAL A 41 13.20 9.84 2.49
C VAL A 41 13.42 10.38 1.08
N LYS A 42 14.65 10.24 0.54
CA LYS A 42 15.00 10.76 -0.79
C LYS A 42 14.49 9.85 -1.90
N ASN A 43 13.20 9.57 -1.86
CA ASN A 43 12.50 8.80 -2.88
C ASN A 43 11.03 9.22 -2.86
N ILE A 44 10.34 9.00 -3.97
CA ILE A 44 8.90 9.23 -4.07
C ILE A 44 8.27 7.89 -4.45
N THR A 45 7.37 7.38 -3.63
CA THR A 45 6.67 6.14 -3.93
C THR A 45 5.20 6.26 -3.58
N LEU A 46 4.37 5.70 -4.47
CA LEU A 46 2.95 5.46 -4.27
C LEU A 46 2.21 6.70 -3.72
N SER A 47 0.92 6.57 -3.47
CA SER A 47 0.11 7.74 -3.08
C SER A 47 -1.28 7.29 -2.62
N PRO A 48 -2.06 8.19 -1.99
CA PRO A 48 -3.46 7.90 -1.70
C PRO A 48 -4.27 7.55 -2.96
N ASP A 49 -3.98 8.17 -4.09
CA ASP A 49 -4.66 7.85 -5.35
C ASP A 49 -4.37 6.41 -5.78
N PHE A 50 -3.13 5.97 -5.63
CA PHE A 50 -2.75 4.59 -5.89
C PHE A 50 -3.52 3.64 -4.96
N VAL A 51 -3.58 3.94 -3.67
CA VAL A 51 -4.29 3.10 -2.69
C VAL A 51 -5.76 2.99 -3.07
N ARG A 52 -6.39 4.09 -3.49
CA ARG A 52 -7.78 4.08 -3.92
C ARG A 52 -7.99 3.15 -5.11
N ALA A 53 -7.12 3.22 -6.12
CA ALA A 53 -7.20 2.34 -7.28
C ALA A 53 -6.94 0.89 -6.89
N PHE A 54 -5.91 0.65 -6.07
CA PHE A 54 -5.52 -0.69 -5.65
C PHE A 54 -6.59 -1.36 -4.78
N SER A 55 -7.29 -0.58 -3.94
CA SER A 55 -8.34 -1.12 -3.07
C SER A 55 -9.46 -1.80 -3.86
N LYS A 56 -9.64 -1.44 -5.14
CA LYS A 56 -10.66 -2.03 -6.00
C LYS A 56 -10.33 -3.45 -6.42
N ILE A 57 -9.05 -3.82 -6.41
CA ILE A 57 -8.61 -5.17 -6.82
C ILE A 57 -8.07 -5.99 -5.67
N ALA A 58 -7.72 -5.37 -4.55
CA ALA A 58 -7.20 -6.05 -3.36
C ALA A 58 -8.33 -6.73 -2.60
N LYS A 59 -8.14 -8.00 -2.25
CA LYS A 59 -9.08 -8.78 -1.44
C LYS A 59 -8.57 -8.97 0.00
N ARG A 60 -7.47 -8.32 0.34
CA ARG A 60 -6.88 -8.36 1.67
C ARG A 60 -6.70 -6.93 2.18
N PRO A 61 -6.58 -6.75 3.50
CA PRO A 61 -6.38 -5.41 4.06
C PRO A 61 -5.12 -4.74 3.51
N ILE A 62 -5.15 -3.42 3.45
CA ILE A 62 -4.02 -2.60 3.01
C ILE A 62 -3.45 -1.87 4.23
N ASP A 63 -2.15 -2.07 4.48
CA ASP A 63 -1.41 -1.41 5.54
C ASP A 63 -0.51 -0.35 4.91
N CYS A 64 -0.75 0.92 5.22
CA CYS A 64 0.01 2.03 4.68
C CYS A 64 1.06 2.48 5.67
N HIS A 65 2.31 2.52 5.22
CA HIS A 65 3.45 3.00 6.00
C HIS A 65 3.84 4.38 5.47
N LEU A 66 3.65 5.41 6.29
CA LEU A 66 3.93 6.78 5.90
C LEU A 66 5.36 7.17 6.23
N MET A 67 6.15 7.41 5.19
CA MET A 67 7.50 7.97 5.30
C MET A 67 7.46 9.37 4.70
N VAL A 68 6.76 10.27 5.39
CA VAL A 68 6.47 11.63 4.91
C VAL A 68 6.71 12.63 6.04
N THR A 69 6.94 13.90 5.68
CA THR A 69 7.24 14.96 6.63
C THR A 69 6.04 15.28 7.54
N ASP A 70 4.84 15.31 6.95
CA ASP A 70 3.60 15.65 7.67
C ASP A 70 2.58 14.51 7.56
N PRO A 71 2.74 13.43 8.34
CA PRO A 71 1.87 12.25 8.20
C PRO A 71 0.41 12.53 8.49
N ASP A 72 0.09 13.50 9.36
CA ASP A 72 -1.30 13.83 9.68
C ASP A 72 -2.10 14.26 8.45
N ASP A 73 -1.44 14.84 7.44
CA ASP A 73 -2.10 15.28 6.20
C ASP A 73 -2.59 14.11 5.36
N TYR A 74 -2.10 12.89 5.61
CA TYR A 74 -2.38 11.71 4.79
C TYR A 74 -3.33 10.72 5.43
N ILE A 75 -3.59 10.84 6.74
CA ILE A 75 -4.41 9.85 7.44
C ILE A 75 -5.84 9.79 6.88
N ALA A 76 -6.54 10.93 6.81
CA ALA A 76 -7.90 10.96 6.30
C ALA A 76 -7.99 10.55 4.82
N PRO A 77 -7.13 11.07 3.91
CA PRO A 77 -7.16 10.63 2.52
C PRO A 77 -6.91 9.13 2.35
N LEU A 78 -6.02 8.54 3.14
CA LEU A 78 -5.73 7.11 3.06
C LEU A 78 -6.88 6.27 3.60
N ALA A 79 -7.49 6.68 4.69
CA ALA A 79 -8.66 5.99 5.23
C ALA A 79 -9.80 5.99 4.21
N GLU A 80 -10.05 7.12 3.56
CA GLU A 80 -11.07 7.25 2.52
C GLU A 80 -10.72 6.42 1.27
N ALA A 81 -9.41 6.25 1.00
CA ALA A 81 -8.95 5.47 -0.15
C ALA A 81 -9.11 3.97 0.06
N GLY A 82 -9.30 3.50 1.29
CA GLY A 82 -9.51 2.10 1.60
C GLY A 82 -8.43 1.44 2.43
N ALA A 83 -7.52 2.22 3.03
CA ALA A 83 -6.49 1.66 3.92
C ALA A 83 -7.16 1.07 5.17
N GLY A 84 -6.77 -0.15 5.52
CA GLY A 84 -7.22 -0.80 6.76
C GLY A 84 -6.35 -0.45 7.95
N TYR A 85 -5.08 -0.16 7.70
CA TYR A 85 -4.10 0.26 8.70
C TYR A 85 -3.27 1.40 8.16
N ILE A 86 -2.85 2.28 9.03
CA ILE A 86 -1.98 3.40 8.67
C ILE A 86 -0.84 3.53 9.69
#